data_5e8ff6da980c5447cb4419dc153245e0
#
_entry.id   5e8ff6da980c5447cb4419dc153245e0
#
_cell.length_a   1.000
_cell.length_b   1.000
_cell.length_c   1.000
_cell.angle_alpha   90.00
_cell.angle_beta   90.00
_cell.angle_gamma   90.00
#
_symmetry.space_group_name_H-M   'P 1'
#
loop_
_entity.id
_entity.type
_entity.pdbx_description
1 polymer ?
#
loop_
_entity_poly.entity_id
_entity_poly.type
_entity_poly.pdbx_seq_one_letter_code
_entity_poly.pdbx_strand_id
1 'polypeptide(L)'
;MRQGWRTGVAWLAGAVLALGGPAAAQQLRLPPDLVYSKAEGSPGKVVFSHQFHVGVSDKCTSCHITLFGMLHPTRQVTHADMEVGKSCGACHNGQMAFAPTAAAGCGRCHVGEGK
;
A
#
# COMPACT_ATOMS: atom_id res chain seq x y z
N MET A 1 -24.73 -76.00 -27.90
CA MET A 1 -23.53 -75.66 -27.16
C MET A 1 -22.96 -74.43 -27.78
N ARG A 2 -23.15 -73.25 -27.19
CA ARG A 2 -22.41 -71.99 -27.58
C ARG A 2 -22.12 -71.24 -26.29
N GLN A 3 -20.89 -71.35 -25.82
CA GLN A 3 -20.37 -70.58 -24.68
C GLN A 3 -20.10 -69.15 -25.14
N GLY A 4 -20.82 -68.21 -24.56
CA GLY A 4 -20.59 -66.79 -24.71
C GLY A 4 -19.47 -66.29 -23.82
N TRP A 5 -18.43 -65.77 -24.38
CA TRP A 5 -17.36 -65.06 -23.67
C TRP A 5 -17.87 -63.69 -23.26
N ARG A 6 -18.00 -63.49 -21.97
CA ARG A 6 -18.23 -62.15 -21.39
C ARG A 6 -16.89 -61.52 -21.06
N THR A 7 -16.43 -60.69 -21.97
CA THR A 7 -15.26 -59.85 -21.70
C THR A 7 -15.63 -58.76 -20.71
N GLY A 8 -15.15 -58.93 -19.49
CA GLY A 8 -15.27 -57.89 -18.46
C GLY A 8 -14.30 -56.76 -18.75
N VAL A 9 -14.82 -55.61 -19.11
CA VAL A 9 -14.03 -54.36 -19.21
C VAL A 9 -13.90 -53.78 -17.81
N ALA A 10 -12.72 -53.95 -17.23
CA ALA A 10 -12.41 -53.32 -15.94
C ALA A 10 -12.11 -51.82 -16.18
N TRP A 11 -13.01 -50.97 -15.71
CA TRP A 11 -12.82 -49.53 -15.65
C TRP A 11 -11.85 -49.21 -14.51
N LEU A 12 -10.60 -48.93 -14.84
CA LEU A 12 -9.66 -48.33 -13.91
C LEU A 12 -10.04 -46.85 -13.72
N ALA A 13 -10.83 -46.59 -12.71
CA ALA A 13 -11.09 -45.24 -12.25
C ALA A 13 -9.78 -44.66 -11.65
N GLY A 14 -9.03 -43.96 -12.45
CA GLY A 14 -7.87 -43.22 -11.97
C GLY A 14 -8.33 -42.08 -11.04
N ALA A 15 -8.11 -42.22 -9.75
CA ALA A 15 -8.28 -41.15 -8.80
C ALA A 15 -7.16 -40.10 -9.00
N VAL A 16 -7.44 -39.04 -9.72
CA VAL A 16 -6.57 -37.85 -9.79
C VAL A 16 -6.76 -37.13 -8.44
N LEU A 17 -5.89 -37.42 -7.50
CA LEU A 17 -5.73 -36.63 -6.28
C LEU A 17 -5.19 -35.25 -6.70
N ALA A 18 -6.08 -34.28 -6.84
CA ALA A 18 -5.71 -32.89 -6.98
C ALA A 18 -5.07 -32.43 -5.66
N LEU A 19 -3.73 -32.41 -5.63
CA LEU A 19 -2.95 -31.80 -4.56
C LEU A 19 -3.01 -30.27 -4.71
N GLY A 20 -4.21 -29.71 -4.59
CA GLY A 20 -4.44 -28.30 -4.46
C GLY A 20 -4.13 -27.89 -3.02
N GLY A 21 -2.86 -27.68 -2.70
CA GLY A 21 -2.52 -27.03 -1.44
C GLY A 21 -3.13 -25.62 -1.39
N PRO A 22 -3.46 -25.10 -0.20
CA PRO A 22 -3.95 -23.74 -0.07
C PRO A 22 -2.90 -22.79 -0.68
N ALA A 23 -3.29 -22.04 -1.71
CA ALA A 23 -2.47 -20.96 -2.23
C ALA A 23 -2.29 -19.97 -1.08
N ALA A 24 -1.12 -19.97 -0.46
CA ALA A 24 -0.79 -18.98 0.54
C ALA A 24 -0.83 -17.62 -0.15
N ALA A 25 -1.85 -16.84 0.14
CA ALA A 25 -1.94 -15.48 -0.33
C ALA A 25 -0.69 -14.74 0.18
N GLN A 26 0.15 -14.30 -0.74
CA GLN A 26 1.32 -13.51 -0.39
C GLN A 26 0.83 -12.19 0.20
N GLN A 27 0.97 -12.05 1.51
CA GLN A 27 0.66 -10.79 2.17
C GLN A 27 1.65 -9.74 1.67
N LEU A 28 1.12 -8.70 1.05
CA LEU A 28 1.90 -7.53 0.65
C LEU A 28 2.50 -6.90 1.91
N ARG A 29 3.82 -6.98 2.06
CA ARG A 29 4.52 -6.30 3.13
C ARG A 29 4.69 -4.84 2.74
N LEU A 30 4.00 -3.99 3.46
CA LEU A 30 4.19 -2.56 3.33
C LEU A 30 5.50 -2.12 3.99
N PRO A 31 6.18 -1.10 3.45
CA PRO A 31 7.31 -0.49 4.14
C PRO A 31 6.91 0.04 5.52
N PRO A 32 7.86 0.10 6.47
CA PRO A 32 7.60 0.75 7.75
C PRO A 32 7.27 2.23 7.56
N ASP A 33 6.76 2.84 8.62
CA ASP A 33 6.47 4.26 8.63
C ASP A 33 7.73 5.09 8.34
N LEU A 34 7.58 6.11 7.52
CA LEU A 34 8.65 7.04 7.18
C LEU A 34 8.61 8.23 8.14
N VAL A 35 9.76 8.56 8.70
CA VAL A 35 9.89 9.70 9.59
C VAL A 35 10.66 10.82 8.89
N TYR A 36 9.99 11.94 8.67
CA TYR A 36 10.61 13.17 8.23
C TYR A 36 11.03 13.96 9.47
N SER A 37 12.32 14.16 9.61
CA SER A 37 12.88 14.89 10.75
C SER A 37 12.33 16.32 10.83
N LYS A 38 12.23 16.82 12.05
CA LYS A 38 11.85 18.20 12.30
C LYS A 38 12.85 19.15 11.63
N ALA A 39 12.36 20.01 10.75
CA ALA A 39 13.12 21.12 10.20
C ALA A 39 13.05 22.33 11.13
N GLU A 40 13.94 23.28 10.93
CA GLU A 40 13.90 24.55 11.64
C GLU A 40 12.56 25.26 11.39
N GLY A 41 11.94 25.79 12.43
CA GLY A 41 10.63 26.42 12.35
C GLY A 41 9.43 25.44 12.25
N SER A 42 9.68 24.14 12.10
CA SER A 42 8.62 23.15 12.07
C SER A 42 8.08 22.85 13.49
N PRO A 43 6.76 22.67 13.65
CA PRO A 43 6.18 22.34 14.96
C PRO A 43 6.50 20.91 15.45
N GLY A 44 7.08 20.07 14.59
CA GLY A 44 7.44 18.70 14.95
C GLY A 44 7.89 17.88 13.73
N LYS A 45 8.28 16.63 13.99
CA LYS A 45 8.55 15.65 12.93
C LYS A 45 7.24 15.22 12.27
N VAL A 46 7.32 14.71 11.05
CA VAL A 46 6.16 14.13 10.36
C VAL A 46 6.36 12.62 10.24
N VAL A 47 5.35 11.85 10.56
CA VAL A 47 5.33 10.40 10.39
C VAL A 47 4.33 10.05 9.30
N PHE A 48 4.82 9.46 8.23
CA PHE A 48 4.00 8.99 7.12
C PHE A 48 3.80 7.47 7.24
N SER A 49 2.55 7.04 7.33
CA SER A 49 2.20 5.63 7.38
C SER A 49 1.69 5.12 6.04
N HIS A 50 2.41 4.18 5.44
CA HIS A 50 1.94 3.45 4.26
C HIS A 50 0.65 2.69 4.55
N GLN A 51 0.55 2.06 5.73
CA GLN A 51 -0.61 1.30 6.15
C GLN A 51 -1.90 2.13 6.06
N PHE A 52 -1.83 3.38 6.52
CA PHE A 52 -2.97 4.28 6.48
C PHE A 52 -3.30 4.74 5.05
N HIS A 53 -2.29 5.11 4.27
CA HIS A 53 -2.48 5.69 2.94
C HIS A 53 -2.91 4.66 1.88
N VAL A 54 -2.46 3.41 1.96
CA VAL A 54 -2.96 2.37 1.03
C VAL A 54 -4.41 1.99 1.30
N GLY A 55 -4.95 2.31 2.46
CA GLY A 55 -6.38 2.16 2.76
C GLY A 55 -7.25 3.16 1.99
N VAL A 56 -6.70 4.28 1.53
CA VAL A 56 -7.41 5.32 0.78
C VAL A 56 -6.97 5.41 -0.68
N SER A 57 -5.91 4.73 -1.07
CA SER A 57 -5.40 4.64 -2.44
C SER A 57 -5.04 3.21 -2.77
N ASP A 58 -5.77 2.59 -3.66
CA ASP A 58 -5.65 1.18 -4.02
C ASP A 58 -4.43 0.83 -4.90
N LYS A 59 -3.69 1.85 -5.37
CA LYS A 59 -2.56 1.68 -6.30
C LYS A 59 -1.28 2.33 -5.78
N CYS A 60 -0.24 1.53 -5.64
CA CYS A 60 1.10 2.03 -5.30
C CYS A 60 1.57 3.11 -6.29
N THR A 61 1.23 2.95 -7.56
CA THR A 61 1.61 3.88 -8.64
C THR A 61 0.91 5.24 -8.56
N SER A 62 -0.14 5.39 -7.76
CA SER A 62 -0.77 6.70 -7.52
C SER A 62 0.19 7.68 -6.82
N CYS A 63 1.08 7.15 -6.00
CA CYS A 63 2.07 7.94 -5.26
C CYS A 63 3.48 7.75 -5.82
N HIS A 64 3.83 6.49 -6.15
CA HIS A 64 5.19 6.18 -6.59
C HIS A 64 5.40 6.42 -8.07
N ILE A 65 6.65 6.79 -8.37
CA ILE A 65 7.23 7.19 -9.64
C ILE A 65 7.01 8.67 -9.95
N THR A 66 5.80 9.18 -9.86
CA THR A 66 5.50 10.58 -10.22
C THR A 66 5.68 11.55 -9.06
N LEU A 67 5.21 11.19 -7.86
CA LEU A 67 5.26 12.04 -6.68
C LEU A 67 6.45 11.69 -5.77
N PHE A 68 6.71 10.40 -5.61
CA PHE A 68 7.74 9.88 -4.72
C PHE A 68 8.54 8.77 -5.41
N GLY A 69 9.85 8.74 -5.17
CA GLY A 69 10.71 7.63 -5.60
C GLY A 69 10.39 6.33 -4.86
N MET A 70 10.72 5.19 -5.47
CA MET A 70 10.47 3.86 -4.86
C MET A 70 11.46 3.49 -3.76
N LEU A 71 12.74 3.79 -3.95
CA LEU A 71 13.81 3.24 -3.13
C LEU A 71 14.74 4.31 -2.51
N HIS A 72 14.51 5.55 -2.82
CA HIS A 72 15.33 6.64 -2.31
C HIS A 72 14.53 7.49 -1.34
N PRO A 73 15.17 7.98 -0.26
CA PRO A 73 14.52 8.93 0.62
C PRO A 73 14.04 10.13 -0.21
N THR A 74 12.80 10.45 -0.02
CA THR A 74 12.18 11.58 -0.68
C THR A 74 12.93 12.84 -0.29
N ARG A 75 13.09 13.76 -1.24
CA ARG A 75 13.55 15.12 -0.97
C ARG A 75 12.72 15.70 0.18
N GLN A 76 13.32 16.63 0.91
CA GLN A 76 12.54 17.41 1.88
C GLN A 76 11.26 17.93 1.25
N VAL A 77 10.14 17.65 1.88
CA VAL A 77 8.82 18.13 1.46
C VAL A 77 8.56 19.44 2.19
N THR A 78 8.34 20.51 1.45
CA THR A 78 8.02 21.83 2.01
C THR A 78 6.54 22.16 1.83
N HIS A 79 6.00 23.04 2.67
CA HIS A 79 4.64 23.52 2.47
C HIS A 79 4.49 24.26 1.13
N ALA A 80 5.49 25.00 0.70
CA ALA A 80 5.50 25.66 -0.61
C ALA A 80 5.37 24.65 -1.77
N ASP A 81 6.02 23.51 -1.69
CA ASP A 81 5.85 22.44 -2.69
C ASP A 81 4.43 21.86 -2.63
N MET A 82 3.87 21.70 -1.43
CA MET A 82 2.52 21.18 -1.27
C MET A 82 1.46 22.14 -1.80
N GLU A 83 1.62 23.44 -1.61
CA GLU A 83 0.71 24.47 -2.14
C GLU A 83 0.62 24.48 -3.67
N VAL A 84 1.69 24.08 -4.35
CA VAL A 84 1.71 23.94 -5.81
C VAL A 84 1.42 22.50 -6.27
N GLY A 85 0.84 21.68 -5.42
CA GLY A 85 0.36 20.34 -5.75
C GLY A 85 1.46 19.28 -5.87
N LYS A 86 2.64 19.51 -5.32
CA LYS A 86 3.72 18.51 -5.30
C LYS A 86 3.65 17.65 -4.05
N SER A 87 4.25 16.47 -4.11
CA SER A 87 4.39 15.56 -2.98
C SER A 87 3.04 15.32 -2.28
N CYS A 88 2.97 15.54 -0.97
CA CYS A 88 1.73 15.38 -0.19
C CYS A 88 0.61 16.29 -0.68
N GLY A 89 0.94 17.47 -1.22
CA GLY A 89 -0.01 18.44 -1.74
C GLY A 89 -0.80 18.00 -2.97
N ALA A 90 -0.35 16.97 -3.66
CA ALA A 90 -1.10 16.38 -4.77
C ALA A 90 -2.49 15.89 -4.35
N CYS A 91 -2.61 15.40 -3.10
CA CYS A 91 -3.87 14.94 -2.53
C CYS A 91 -4.34 15.84 -1.38
N HIS A 92 -3.40 16.35 -0.55
CA HIS A 92 -3.70 17.25 0.56
C HIS A 92 -3.87 18.69 0.08
N ASN A 93 -4.88 18.92 -0.74
CA ASN A 93 -5.19 20.18 -1.43
C ASN A 93 -6.51 20.82 -0.96
N GLY A 94 -7.16 20.24 0.05
CA GLY A 94 -8.44 20.71 0.56
C GLY A 94 -9.66 20.17 -0.18
N GLN A 95 -9.47 19.39 -1.25
CA GLN A 95 -10.54 18.74 -2.00
C GLN A 95 -10.52 17.21 -1.84
N MET A 96 -9.37 16.58 -2.10
CA MET A 96 -9.20 15.14 -1.93
C MET A 96 -8.95 14.77 -0.46
N ALA A 97 -8.10 15.54 0.20
CA ALA A 97 -7.80 15.43 1.63
C ALA A 97 -7.63 16.83 2.24
N PHE A 98 -7.55 16.89 3.56
CA PHE A 98 -7.38 18.17 4.27
C PHE A 98 -6.14 18.93 3.78
N ALA A 99 -6.27 20.25 3.64
CA ALA A 99 -5.17 21.10 3.22
C ALA A 99 -4.14 21.27 4.35
N PRO A 100 -2.84 21.38 4.01
CA PRO A 100 -1.79 21.62 5.01
C PRO A 100 -1.90 22.99 5.69
N THR A 101 -2.53 23.95 5.02
CA THR A 101 -2.73 25.33 5.52
C THR A 101 -3.95 25.48 6.45
N ALA A 102 -4.77 24.44 6.61
CA ALA A 102 -5.89 24.49 7.54
C ALA A 102 -5.38 24.62 8.98
N ALA A 103 -5.84 25.63 9.72
CA ALA A 103 -5.36 25.95 11.06
C ALA A 103 -5.38 24.78 12.06
N ALA A 104 -6.34 23.86 11.89
CA ALA A 104 -6.42 22.63 12.69
C ALA A 104 -5.58 21.47 12.12
N GLY A 105 -4.84 21.69 11.03
CA GLY A 105 -4.17 20.64 10.26
C GLY A 105 -2.75 20.28 10.75
N CYS A 106 -2.06 21.21 11.41
CA CYS A 106 -0.66 21.01 11.79
C CYS A 106 -0.43 19.72 12.57
N GLY A 107 -1.19 19.48 13.61
CA GLY A 107 -1.07 18.30 14.46
C GLY A 107 -1.53 16.98 13.83
N ARG A 108 -2.08 17.01 12.61
CA ARG A 108 -2.43 15.80 11.87
C ARG A 108 -1.21 15.18 11.18
N CYS A 109 -0.25 16.02 10.80
CA CYS A 109 1.00 15.61 10.18
C CYS A 109 2.16 15.69 11.15
N HIS A 110 2.26 16.80 11.88
CA HIS A 110 3.36 17.05 12.80
C HIS A 110 3.10 16.45 14.17
N VAL A 111 4.02 15.61 14.61
CA VAL A 111 4.02 15.01 15.95
C VAL A 111 5.06 15.74 16.78
N GLY A 112 4.63 16.31 17.92
CA GLY A 112 5.55 16.93 18.86
C GLY A 112 6.54 15.92 19.45
N GLU A 113 7.65 16.41 19.98
CA GLU A 113 8.59 15.60 20.73
C GLU A 113 7.89 15.12 22.01
N GLY A 114 7.61 13.83 22.11
CA GLY A 114 7.05 13.24 23.31
C GLY A 114 5.71 12.53 23.17
N LYS A 115 5.22 12.23 21.98
CA LYS A 115 4.10 11.29 21.79
C LYS A 115 4.51 10.15 20.89
#